data_a817d291c380e401e1095f2a71ebdae1
#
_entry.id   a817d291c380e401e1095f2a71ebdae1
#
_cell.length_a   1.000
_cell.length_b   1.000
_cell.length_c   1.000
_cell.angle_alpha   90.00
_cell.angle_beta   90.00
_cell.angle_gamma   90.00
#
_symmetry.space_group_name_H-M   'P 1'
#
loop_
_entity.id
_entity.type
_entity.pdbx_description
1 polymer ?
#
loop_
_entity_poly.entity_id
_entity_poly.type
_entity_poly.pdbx_seq_one_letter_code
_entity_poly.pdbx_strand_id
1 'polypeptide(L)'
;MTWHWEYVPDEETVASGAPPAFIGEVEKKADELVRAAEALYLHGPSFQGADEGAKHAFVDGGFFVYMVTPRTELVTIWQITPDPLC
;
A
#
# COMPACT_ATOMS: atom_id res chain seq x y z
N MET A 1 2.61 -13.89 13.45
CA MET A 1 2.04 -13.48 12.19
C MET A 1 2.03 -12.00 12.10
N THR A 2 2.62 -11.49 11.06
CA THR A 2 2.84 -10.06 11.01
C THR A 2 2.44 -9.51 9.66
N TRP A 3 1.44 -8.65 9.67
CA TRP A 3 1.10 -7.90 8.48
C TRP A 3 2.24 -6.95 8.14
N HIS A 4 2.52 -6.80 6.86
CA HIS A 4 3.51 -5.83 6.41
C HIS A 4 3.19 -5.41 4.98
N TRP A 5 3.95 -4.47 4.45
CA TRP A 5 3.77 -4.01 3.09
C TRP A 5 5.10 -4.09 2.37
N GLU A 6 5.03 -4.16 1.05
CA GLU A 6 6.24 -4.12 0.24
C GLU A 6 5.91 -3.62 -1.16
N TYR A 7 6.94 -3.16 -1.85
CA TYR A 7 6.81 -2.76 -3.24
C TYR A 7 6.89 -4.00 -4.13
N VAL A 8 6.08 -4.03 -5.18
CA VAL A 8 6.07 -5.14 -6.13
C VAL A 8 6.23 -4.55 -7.53
N PRO A 9 7.17 -5.01 -8.34
CA PRO A 9 8.09 -6.13 -8.09
C PRO A 9 9.19 -5.82 -7.08
N ASP A 10 9.60 -4.53 -6.99
CA ASP A 10 10.60 -4.13 -5.99
C ASP A 10 10.60 -2.62 -5.85
N GLU A 11 11.27 -2.16 -4.82
CA GLU A 11 11.31 -0.73 -4.52
C GLU A 11 11.95 0.07 -5.64
N GLU A 12 13.01 -0.46 -6.22
CA GLU A 12 13.72 0.26 -7.26
C GLU A 12 12.82 0.53 -8.46
N THR A 13 12.05 -0.47 -8.86
CA THR A 13 11.16 -0.31 -10.00
C THR A 13 10.01 0.65 -9.71
N VAL A 14 9.40 0.50 -8.52
CA VAL A 14 8.19 1.24 -8.19
C VAL A 14 8.50 2.66 -7.75
N ALA A 15 9.52 2.84 -6.93
CA ALA A 15 9.79 4.14 -6.30
C ALA A 15 10.86 4.96 -7.03
N SER A 16 11.49 4.42 -8.04
CA SER A 16 12.55 5.10 -8.77
C SER A 16 12.05 6.40 -9.38
N GLY A 17 12.79 7.48 -9.16
CA GLY A 17 12.47 8.77 -9.75
C GLY A 17 11.45 9.59 -9.01
N ALA A 18 10.85 9.07 -7.96
CA ALA A 18 9.89 9.83 -7.18
C ALA A 18 10.61 10.71 -6.15
N PRO A 19 10.04 11.90 -5.84
CA PRO A 19 10.64 12.76 -4.83
C PRO A 19 10.66 12.07 -3.46
N PRO A 20 11.74 12.25 -2.69
CA PRO A 20 11.84 11.60 -1.38
C PRO A 20 10.69 11.96 -0.44
N ALA A 21 10.22 13.20 -0.48
CA ALA A 21 9.11 13.61 0.38
C ALA A 21 7.83 12.84 0.05
N PHE A 22 7.60 12.61 -1.24
CA PHE A 22 6.44 11.83 -1.66
C PHE A 22 6.57 10.38 -1.24
N ILE A 23 7.77 9.81 -1.40
CA ILE A 23 8.01 8.43 -0.97
C ILE A 23 7.73 8.30 0.52
N GLY A 24 8.15 9.28 1.31
CA GLY A 24 7.88 9.28 2.74
C GLY A 24 6.39 9.23 3.05
N GLU A 25 5.59 10.00 2.30
CA GLU A 25 4.14 9.99 2.49
C GLU A 25 3.54 8.65 2.08
N VAL A 26 4.04 8.06 1.01
CA VAL A 26 3.57 6.74 0.57
C VAL A 26 3.84 5.70 1.66
N GLU A 27 5.04 5.71 2.21
CA GLU A 27 5.41 4.71 3.21
C GLU A 27 4.65 4.91 4.51
N LYS A 28 4.41 6.16 4.88
CA LYS A 28 3.60 6.45 6.05
C LYS A 28 2.18 5.93 5.88
N LYS A 29 1.61 6.16 4.71
CA LYS A 29 0.27 5.67 4.43
C LYS A 29 0.24 4.15 4.37
N ALA A 30 1.29 3.54 3.81
CA ALA A 30 1.37 2.09 3.75
C ALA A 30 1.36 1.48 5.16
N ASP A 31 2.05 2.11 6.10
CA ASP A 31 2.02 1.66 7.50
C ASP A 31 0.61 1.75 8.06
N GLU A 32 -0.11 2.81 7.75
CA GLU A 32 -1.50 2.96 8.20
C GLU A 32 -2.39 1.88 7.61
N LEU A 33 -2.18 1.57 6.32
CA LEU A 33 -2.96 0.54 5.65
C LEU A 33 -2.71 -0.83 6.26
N VAL A 34 -1.48 -1.11 6.64
CA VAL A 34 -1.14 -2.36 7.29
C VAL A 34 -1.87 -2.46 8.62
N ARG A 35 -1.87 -1.40 9.40
CA ARG A 35 -2.56 -1.41 10.70
C ARG A 35 -4.07 -1.59 10.53
N ALA A 36 -4.64 -0.91 9.55
CA ALA A 36 -6.06 -1.03 9.28
C ALA A 36 -6.41 -2.44 8.83
N ALA A 37 -5.59 -3.03 7.96
CA ALA A 37 -5.83 -4.39 7.48
C ALA A 37 -5.70 -5.38 8.61
N GLU A 38 -4.71 -5.20 9.47
CA GLU A 38 -4.51 -6.08 10.60
C GLU A 38 -5.74 -6.09 11.51
N ALA A 39 -6.30 -4.92 11.77
CA ALA A 39 -7.50 -4.83 12.59
C ALA A 39 -8.72 -5.43 11.89
N LEU A 40 -8.85 -5.19 10.60
CA LEU A 40 -9.99 -5.67 9.83
C LEU A 40 -10.00 -7.18 9.70
N TYR A 41 -8.82 -7.78 9.53
CA TYR A 41 -8.70 -9.21 9.32
C TYR A 41 -8.18 -9.93 10.56
N LEU A 42 -8.56 -9.43 11.73
CA LEU A 42 -8.08 -9.97 12.99
C LEU A 42 -8.38 -11.47 13.13
N HIS A 43 -9.49 -11.91 12.55
CA HIS A 43 -9.93 -13.31 12.65
C HIS A 43 -9.63 -14.10 11.39
N GLY A 44 -8.69 -13.62 10.57
CA GLY A 44 -8.26 -14.36 9.41
C GLY A 44 -8.89 -13.89 8.11
N PRO A 45 -8.57 -14.55 7.01
CA PRO A 45 -8.95 -14.08 5.68
C PRO A 45 -10.36 -14.41 5.23
N SER A 46 -11.18 -14.91 6.10
CA SER A 46 -12.54 -15.34 5.74
C SER A 46 -13.55 -14.20 5.71
N PHE A 47 -13.07 -12.97 5.87
CA PHE A 47 -13.95 -11.81 5.87
C PHE A 47 -14.75 -11.73 4.55
N GLN A 48 -16.07 -11.66 4.69
CA GLN A 48 -16.94 -11.52 3.54
C GLN A 48 -16.80 -10.12 2.94
N GLY A 49 -16.72 -10.07 1.63
CA GLY A 49 -16.60 -8.78 0.97
C GLY A 49 -15.21 -8.26 0.85
N ALA A 50 -14.22 -9.06 1.21
CA ALA A 50 -12.83 -8.66 1.00
C ALA A 50 -12.62 -8.42 -0.49
N ASP A 51 -12.12 -7.25 -0.81
CA ASP A 51 -11.89 -6.87 -2.19
C ASP A 51 -10.42 -7.02 -2.50
N GLU A 52 -10.09 -7.98 -3.35
CA GLU A 52 -8.71 -8.26 -3.70
C GLU A 52 -8.25 -7.46 -4.91
N GLY A 53 -9.08 -6.55 -5.40
CA GLY A 53 -8.70 -5.72 -6.52
C GLY A 53 -7.73 -4.62 -6.13
N ALA A 54 -7.12 -4.03 -7.14
CA ALA A 54 -6.22 -2.91 -6.92
C ALA A 54 -6.99 -1.70 -6.41
N LYS A 55 -6.40 -0.99 -5.47
CA LYS A 55 -7.01 0.18 -4.87
C LYS A 55 -6.07 1.37 -4.97
N HIS A 56 -6.63 2.55 -4.82
CA HIS A 56 -5.87 3.80 -4.86
C HIS A 56 -5.88 4.44 -3.50
N ALA A 57 -4.73 4.95 -3.08
CA ALA A 57 -4.62 5.72 -1.84
C ALA A 57 -4.00 7.07 -2.17
N PHE A 58 -4.64 8.14 -1.71
CA PHE A 58 -4.19 9.49 -1.98
C PHE A 58 -3.44 10.02 -0.77
N VAL A 59 -2.30 10.64 -1.04
CA VAL A 59 -1.45 11.22 0.01
C VAL A 59 -1.00 12.59 -0.48
N ASP A 60 -0.30 13.32 0.38
CA ASP A 60 0.28 14.59 -0.04
C ASP A 60 1.27 14.34 -1.17
N GLY A 61 1.06 15.02 -2.28
CA GLY A 61 1.96 14.92 -3.40
C GLY A 61 1.59 13.91 -4.45
N GLY A 62 0.48 13.18 -4.28
CA GLY A 62 0.06 12.24 -5.32
C GLY A 62 -0.75 11.09 -4.79
N PHE A 63 -0.61 9.94 -5.43
CA PHE A 63 -1.33 8.74 -5.00
C PHE A 63 -0.52 7.50 -5.37
N PHE A 64 -0.97 6.37 -4.86
CA PHE A 64 -0.35 5.10 -5.25
C PHE A 64 -1.41 4.02 -5.35
N VAL A 65 -1.05 2.96 -6.07
CA VAL A 65 -1.92 1.81 -6.29
C VAL A 65 -1.42 0.67 -5.41
N TYR A 66 -2.31 0.07 -4.68
CA TYR A 66 -1.94 -1.00 -3.76
C TYR A 66 -2.97 -2.12 -3.81
N MET A 67 -2.62 -3.25 -3.24
CA MET A 67 -3.51 -4.39 -3.12
C MET A 67 -3.32 -5.02 -1.75
N VAL A 68 -4.43 -5.42 -1.14
CA VAL A 68 -4.40 -6.09 0.15
C VAL A 68 -4.65 -7.58 -0.08
N THR A 69 -3.76 -8.41 0.43
CA THR A 69 -3.87 -9.86 0.29
C THR A 69 -3.95 -10.49 1.68
N PRO A 70 -5.16 -10.70 2.19
CA PRO A 70 -5.30 -11.21 3.57
C PRO A 70 -4.67 -12.57 3.81
N ARG A 71 -4.64 -13.41 2.79
CA ARG A 71 -4.07 -14.76 2.95
C ARG A 71 -2.60 -14.72 3.35
N THR A 72 -1.87 -13.76 2.82
CA THR A 72 -0.45 -13.64 3.11
C THR A 72 -0.16 -12.51 4.09
N GLU A 73 -1.21 -11.83 4.55
CA GLU A 73 -1.09 -10.70 5.47
C GLU A 73 -0.15 -9.64 4.91
N LEU A 74 -0.40 -9.28 3.67
CA LEU A 74 0.51 -8.44 2.92
C LEU A 74 -0.25 -7.34 2.19
N VAL A 75 0.31 -6.14 2.23
CA VAL A 75 -0.13 -5.02 1.41
C VAL A 75 0.98 -4.79 0.39
N THR A 76 0.64 -4.87 -0.90
CA THR A 76 1.63 -4.67 -1.95
C THR A 76 1.37 -3.35 -2.64
N ILE A 77 2.44 -2.60 -2.89
CA ILE A 77 2.36 -1.32 -3.60
C ILE A 77 2.90 -1.56 -5.01
N TRP A 78 2.03 -1.37 -5.99
CA TRP A 78 2.34 -1.69 -7.37
C TRP A 78 2.85 -0.49 -8.17
N GLN A 79 2.41 0.71 -7.79
CA GLN A 79 2.76 1.90 -8.55
C GLN A 79 2.55 3.12 -7.66
N ILE A 80 3.49 4.05 -7.73
CA ILE A 80 3.31 5.34 -7.06
C ILE A 80 3.31 6.41 -8.15
N THR A 81 2.46 7.42 -7.97
CA THR A 81 2.27 8.45 -8.97
C THR A 81 2.34 9.82 -8.30
N PRO A 82 3.49 10.48 -8.37
CA PRO A 82 3.60 11.84 -7.83
C PRO A 82 2.76 12.80 -8.65
N ASP A 83 2.19 13.77 -7.98
CA ASP A 83 1.44 14.82 -8.65
C ASP A 83 2.44 15.73 -9.37
N PRO A 84 2.31 15.89 -10.69
CA PRO A 84 3.26 16.72 -11.42
C PRO A 84 3.23 18.19 -11.05
N LEU A 85 2.18 18.62 -10.36
CA LEU A 85 2.04 20.02 -9.95
C LEU A 85 2.56 20.27 -8.55
N CYS A 86 3.06 19.26 -7.90
CA CYS A 86 3.62 19.39 -6.55
C CYS A 86 5.11 19.65 -6.58
#